data_a7702c24905c92570f5e264a33939877
#
_entry.id   a7702c24905c92570f5e264a33939877
#
_cell.length_a   1.000
_cell.length_b   1.000
_cell.length_c   1.000
_cell.angle_alpha   90.00
_cell.angle_beta   90.00
_cell.angle_gamma   90.00
#
_symmetry.space_group_name_H-M   'P 1'
#
loop_
_entity.id
_entity.type
_entity.pdbx_description
1 polymer ?
#
loop_
_entity_poly.entity_id
_entity_poly.type
_entity_poly.pdbx_seq_one_letter_code
_entity_poly.pdbx_strand_id
1 'polypeptide(L)'
;TMTVDTPDATTVVFNLPAPKPGLLAHFATHFAQGFQPKHFLGQFHPDINADADAYAKSLGFENGYDAIKAYYGNSDWTDTPSPLLSRPEIAGNLPMPVIPTLESHMYTADTTEGRHLVANPYFHQVDPTGQQLPYISEQDEVYKNDNEVRLLSIVNGDVDYKAQSLQLASAPALLDGQAQGNYTVDLRPEITLGVFSFNVTHEDEAKRNVFGDIRFREAMSIAINRAELNDVGFFGEGTPQQYIGFSPKPAFVSDKWMSHATEFDAARANSLLDEIGMKDTDGDGFRELPNGDKLVLNMSFATQGIAGQTVELVGQYWADVGVQSVVKEVTPDEYRSAQSANKLDVMMWRKSQPLAIVLGNNELWVPPFENYIGVRTGMLWAEWVDSNGANGVEPPAYVKELISDINAFQSADQSSDEFKVLGERMVKNMVENLLFIGTVNAPAPMIHHNNLKNFTSFKTHSYEYYRTYPYRATQWWLDE
;
A
#
# COMPACT_ATOMS: atom_id res chain seq x y z
N THR A 1 -25.70 7.58 -0.72
CA THR A 1 -24.77 8.62 -0.21
C THR A 1 -24.88 8.66 1.31
N MET A 2 -23.75 8.69 2.01
CA MET A 2 -23.70 8.93 3.45
C MET A 2 -24.06 10.40 3.73
N THR A 3 -24.81 10.66 4.80
CA THR A 3 -25.02 12.00 5.33
C THR A 3 -24.51 12.10 6.75
N VAL A 4 -24.15 13.30 7.16
CA VAL A 4 -23.65 13.59 8.51
C VAL A 4 -24.52 14.66 9.13
N ASP A 5 -25.10 14.37 10.29
CA ASP A 5 -25.89 15.31 11.06
C ASP A 5 -25.15 15.70 12.34
N THR A 6 -25.31 16.93 12.78
CA THR A 6 -24.77 17.46 14.03
C THR A 6 -25.91 18.05 14.86
N PRO A 7 -26.70 17.19 15.56
CA PRO A 7 -27.89 17.62 16.27
C PRO A 7 -27.62 18.55 17.46
N ASP A 8 -26.39 18.49 17.98
CA ASP A 8 -25.91 19.37 19.05
C ASP A 8 -24.38 19.58 18.96
N ALA A 9 -23.82 20.34 19.87
CA ALA A 9 -22.40 20.73 19.87
C ALA A 9 -21.41 19.57 20.13
N THR A 10 -21.88 18.41 20.57
CA THR A 10 -21.06 17.29 21.00
C THR A 10 -21.40 15.98 20.30
N THR A 11 -22.42 15.98 19.45
CA THR A 11 -22.93 14.78 18.78
C THR A 11 -22.73 14.88 17.26
N VAL A 12 -22.15 13.83 16.69
CA VAL A 12 -22.05 13.62 15.23
C VAL A 12 -22.75 12.33 14.88
N VAL A 13 -23.68 12.35 13.93
CA VAL A 13 -24.44 11.19 13.48
C VAL A 13 -24.10 10.89 12.02
N PHE A 14 -23.55 9.72 11.76
CA PHE A 14 -23.30 9.24 10.40
C PHE A 14 -24.47 8.37 9.95
N ASN A 15 -25.25 8.84 8.98
CA ASN A 15 -26.34 8.10 8.38
C ASN A 15 -25.81 7.34 7.17
N LEU A 16 -25.73 6.04 7.26
CA LEU A 16 -25.17 5.18 6.23
C LEU A 16 -26.30 4.57 5.38
N PRO A 17 -26.15 4.44 4.05
CA PRO A 17 -27.14 3.81 3.17
C PRO A 17 -27.24 2.29 3.36
N ALA A 18 -26.22 1.67 3.94
CA ALA A 18 -26.15 0.24 4.28
C ALA A 18 -25.28 0.06 5.53
N PRO A 19 -25.38 -1.07 6.24
CA PRO A 19 -24.47 -1.41 7.32
C PRO A 19 -23.00 -1.36 6.86
N LYS A 20 -22.12 -0.78 7.66
CA LYS A 20 -20.67 -0.74 7.42
C LYS A 20 -19.91 -1.14 8.69
N PRO A 21 -19.82 -2.43 9.02
CA PRO A 21 -19.17 -2.92 10.24
C PRO A 21 -17.71 -2.48 10.39
N GLY A 22 -17.01 -2.26 9.28
CA GLY A 22 -15.61 -1.80 9.25
C GLY A 22 -15.41 -0.29 9.50
N LEU A 23 -16.47 0.51 9.68
CA LEU A 23 -16.34 1.98 9.78
C LEU A 23 -15.45 2.44 10.94
N LEU A 24 -15.59 1.85 12.11
CA LEU A 24 -14.75 2.20 13.27
C LEU A 24 -13.29 1.80 13.07
N ALA A 25 -13.04 0.64 12.46
CA ALA A 25 -11.70 0.21 12.10
C ALA A 25 -11.08 1.16 11.08
N HIS A 26 -11.85 1.62 10.10
CA HIS A 26 -11.41 2.64 9.14
C HIS A 26 -11.04 3.96 9.83
N PHE A 27 -11.86 4.45 10.74
CA PHE A 27 -11.54 5.66 11.52
C PHE A 27 -10.32 5.50 12.45
N ALA A 28 -9.93 4.29 12.77
CA ALA A 28 -8.72 4.01 13.54
C ALA A 28 -7.45 3.95 12.68
N THR A 29 -7.56 4.04 11.36
CA THR A 29 -6.41 4.09 10.46
C THR A 29 -5.86 5.51 10.33
N HIS A 30 -4.59 5.64 9.93
CA HIS A 30 -4.01 6.96 9.66
C HIS A 30 -4.57 7.64 8.40
N PHE A 31 -5.29 6.91 7.55
CA PHE A 31 -5.98 7.48 6.38
C PHE A 31 -7.28 8.21 6.73
N ALA A 32 -7.86 7.95 7.89
CA ALA A 32 -9.13 8.53 8.27
C ALA A 32 -8.93 9.91 8.94
N GLN A 33 -8.68 10.93 8.15
CA GLN A 33 -8.58 12.33 8.58
C GLN A 33 -9.96 12.98 8.81
N GLY A 34 -10.82 12.31 9.57
CA GLY A 34 -12.21 12.72 9.76
C GLY A 34 -12.40 14.02 10.57
N PHE A 35 -11.37 14.46 11.29
CA PHE A 35 -11.43 15.64 12.15
C PHE A 35 -10.42 16.69 11.70
N GLN A 36 -10.95 17.89 11.36
CA GLN A 36 -10.15 19.00 10.89
C GLN A 36 -10.31 20.20 11.81
N PRO A 37 -9.27 21.03 12.03
CA PRO A 37 -9.36 22.19 12.92
C PRO A 37 -10.20 23.31 12.28
N LYS A 38 -11.52 23.29 12.51
CA LYS A 38 -12.46 24.27 11.98
C LYS A 38 -12.05 25.71 12.30
N HIS A 39 -11.51 25.95 13.51
CA HIS A 39 -11.06 27.29 13.93
C HIS A 39 -9.91 27.83 13.07
N PHE A 40 -9.19 26.95 12.38
CA PHE A 40 -8.09 27.31 11.49
C PHE A 40 -8.48 27.16 10.01
N LEU A 41 -8.84 25.97 9.56
CA LEU A 41 -9.19 25.71 8.15
C LEU A 41 -10.50 26.37 7.72
N GLY A 42 -11.41 26.60 8.66
CA GLY A 42 -12.69 27.26 8.37
C GLY A 42 -12.56 28.66 7.78
N GLN A 43 -11.45 29.37 8.02
CA GLN A 43 -11.19 30.67 7.40
C GLN A 43 -11.05 30.58 5.86
N PHE A 44 -10.64 29.40 5.34
CA PHE A 44 -10.47 29.13 3.92
C PHE A 44 -11.65 28.37 3.30
N HIS A 45 -12.59 27.86 4.12
CA HIS A 45 -13.68 27.02 3.61
C HIS A 45 -14.90 27.87 3.23
N PRO A 46 -15.33 27.91 1.94
CA PRO A 46 -16.42 28.80 1.51
C PRO A 46 -17.75 28.58 2.22
N ASP A 47 -18.08 27.36 2.62
CA ASP A 47 -19.32 27.05 3.35
C ASP A 47 -19.28 27.50 4.82
N ILE A 48 -18.11 27.88 5.35
CA ILE A 48 -17.92 28.31 6.74
C ILE A 48 -17.66 29.81 6.80
N ASN A 49 -16.91 30.35 5.84
CA ASN A 49 -16.55 31.76 5.75
C ASN A 49 -16.91 32.29 4.35
N ALA A 50 -17.87 33.21 4.28
CA ALA A 50 -18.30 33.82 3.02
C ALA A 50 -17.19 34.60 2.31
N ASP A 51 -16.16 35.05 3.04
CA ASP A 51 -15.01 35.80 2.50
C ASP A 51 -13.79 34.87 2.23
N ALA A 52 -13.95 33.55 2.29
CA ALA A 52 -12.86 32.58 2.17
C ALA A 52 -12.03 32.77 0.89
N ASP A 53 -12.68 32.92 -0.25
CA ASP A 53 -12.00 33.11 -1.54
C ASP A 53 -11.29 34.45 -1.62
N ALA A 54 -11.88 35.52 -1.08
CA ALA A 54 -11.26 36.84 -1.03
C ALA A 54 -10.03 36.83 -0.13
N TYR A 55 -10.12 36.14 1.01
CA TYR A 55 -8.99 35.96 1.93
C TYR A 55 -7.88 35.13 1.29
N ALA A 56 -8.20 33.98 0.68
CA ALA A 56 -7.23 33.16 -0.01
C ALA A 56 -6.49 33.93 -1.14
N LYS A 57 -7.23 34.72 -1.93
CA LYS A 57 -6.63 35.61 -2.96
C LYS A 57 -5.67 36.62 -2.39
N SER A 58 -5.95 37.18 -1.22
CA SER A 58 -5.01 38.11 -0.54
C SER A 58 -3.70 37.45 -0.14
N LEU A 59 -3.68 36.12 -0.02
CA LEU A 59 -2.51 35.28 0.29
C LEU A 59 -1.85 34.66 -0.96
N GLY A 60 -2.37 34.95 -2.16
CA GLY A 60 -1.81 34.48 -3.43
C GLY A 60 -2.39 33.16 -3.97
N PHE A 61 -3.50 32.65 -3.43
CA PHE A 61 -4.23 31.48 -3.91
C PHE A 61 -5.41 31.85 -4.81
N GLU A 62 -5.86 30.96 -5.68
CA GLU A 62 -7.01 31.23 -6.56
C GLU A 62 -8.32 31.29 -5.77
N ASN A 63 -8.50 30.42 -4.79
CA ASN A 63 -9.69 30.30 -3.96
C ASN A 63 -9.36 29.63 -2.62
N GLY A 64 -10.36 29.52 -1.75
CA GLY A 64 -10.18 28.95 -0.41
C GLY A 64 -9.76 27.49 -0.42
N TYR A 65 -10.30 26.69 -1.35
CA TYR A 65 -9.91 25.27 -1.45
C TYR A 65 -8.45 25.09 -1.90
N ASP A 66 -7.92 25.98 -2.73
CA ASP A 66 -6.50 25.96 -3.10
C ASP A 66 -5.59 26.22 -1.90
N ALA A 67 -5.98 27.15 -1.04
CA ALA A 67 -5.27 27.40 0.21
C ALA A 67 -5.30 26.17 1.13
N ILE A 68 -6.44 25.49 1.25
CA ILE A 68 -6.56 24.23 2.00
C ILE A 68 -5.66 23.16 1.38
N LYS A 69 -5.70 22.96 0.06
CA LYS A 69 -4.84 21.99 -0.65
C LYS A 69 -3.36 22.24 -0.42
N ALA A 70 -2.92 23.48 -0.29
CA ALA A 70 -1.52 23.80 -0.04
C ALA A 70 -0.98 23.13 1.21
N TYR A 71 -1.82 22.93 2.23
CA TYR A 71 -1.44 22.22 3.47
C TYR A 71 -1.34 20.70 3.30
N TYR A 72 -2.02 20.11 2.29
CA TYR A 72 -2.02 18.66 2.05
C TYR A 72 -1.07 18.23 0.94
N GLY A 73 -0.53 19.16 0.16
CA GLY A 73 0.30 18.88 -1.00
C GLY A 73 -0.51 18.40 -2.22
N ASN A 74 0.18 17.99 -3.27
CA ASN A 74 -0.41 17.60 -4.56
C ASN A 74 -0.16 16.14 -4.91
N SER A 75 0.32 15.31 -3.98
CA SER A 75 0.57 13.89 -4.22
C SER A 75 -0.65 13.04 -3.90
N ASP A 76 -0.62 11.77 -4.29
CA ASP A 76 -1.63 10.76 -3.89
C ASP A 76 -1.66 10.52 -2.36
N TRP A 77 -0.70 11.09 -1.62
CA TRP A 77 -0.57 11.03 -0.16
C TRP A 77 -1.09 12.30 0.51
N THR A 78 -2.21 12.83 0.04
CA THR A 78 -2.83 14.05 0.57
C THR A 78 -3.75 13.81 1.76
N ASP A 79 -3.73 12.62 2.31
CA ASP A 79 -4.47 12.18 3.48
C ASP A 79 -3.96 12.77 4.80
N THR A 80 -2.72 13.29 4.80
CA THR A 80 -2.09 13.89 5.99
C THR A 80 -1.64 15.31 5.66
N PRO A 81 -1.89 16.31 6.52
CA PRO A 81 -1.35 17.65 6.33
C PRO A 81 0.17 17.62 6.17
N SER A 82 0.66 18.24 5.11
CA SER A 82 2.09 18.38 4.86
C SER A 82 2.60 19.66 5.52
N PRO A 83 3.66 19.61 6.35
CA PRO A 83 4.24 20.83 6.86
C PRO A 83 4.83 21.64 5.71
N LEU A 84 4.49 22.94 5.65
CA LEU A 84 5.00 23.86 4.63
C LEU A 84 6.34 24.48 5.01
N LEU A 85 6.98 23.98 6.05
CA LEU A 85 8.25 24.49 6.56
C LEU A 85 9.38 24.38 5.52
N SER A 86 9.32 23.37 4.66
CA SER A 86 10.25 23.17 3.54
C SER A 86 9.90 23.96 2.28
N ARG A 87 8.77 24.70 2.29
CA ARG A 87 8.28 25.48 1.14
C ARG A 87 8.02 26.94 1.55
N PRO A 88 9.06 27.71 1.86
CA PRO A 88 8.92 29.07 2.40
C PRO A 88 8.20 30.04 1.44
N GLU A 89 8.25 29.77 0.13
CA GLU A 89 7.56 30.55 -0.89
C GLU A 89 6.02 30.46 -0.76
N ILE A 90 5.50 29.36 -0.21
CA ILE A 90 4.07 29.17 0.11
C ILE A 90 3.81 29.55 1.56
N ALA A 91 4.63 29.05 2.48
CA ALA A 91 4.47 29.23 3.91
C ALA A 91 4.49 30.72 4.33
N GLY A 92 5.29 31.52 3.63
CA GLY A 92 5.41 32.96 3.91
C GLY A 92 4.12 33.76 3.66
N ASN A 93 3.19 33.23 2.89
CA ASN A 93 1.90 33.85 2.59
C ASN A 93 0.76 33.33 3.49
N LEU A 94 0.98 32.25 4.22
CA LEU A 94 -0.03 31.63 5.06
C LEU A 94 0.09 32.09 6.53
N PRO A 95 -1.02 32.14 7.28
CA PRO A 95 -1.00 32.59 8.68
C PRO A 95 -0.18 31.67 9.59
N MET A 96 -0.03 30.39 9.24
CA MET A 96 0.80 29.42 9.91
C MET A 96 1.36 28.41 8.90
N PRO A 97 2.63 27.98 9.03
CA PRO A 97 3.23 27.00 8.14
C PRO A 97 2.79 25.54 8.41
N VAL A 98 2.14 25.28 9.54
CA VAL A 98 1.67 23.95 9.97
C VAL A 98 0.25 24.05 10.49
N ILE A 99 -0.61 23.12 10.08
CA ILE A 99 -1.99 23.03 10.60
C ILE A 99 -1.95 22.66 12.09
N PRO A 100 -2.78 23.28 12.97
CA PRO A 100 -2.99 22.81 14.33
C PRO A 100 -3.41 21.35 14.37
N THR A 101 -2.76 20.55 15.21
CA THR A 101 -2.94 19.10 15.26
C THR A 101 -3.33 18.60 16.66
N LEU A 102 -4.02 17.45 16.72
CA LEU A 102 -4.25 16.67 17.93
C LEU A 102 -3.19 15.58 18.15
N GLU A 103 -2.18 15.51 17.25
CA GLU A 103 -1.09 14.56 17.36
C GLU A 103 -0.18 14.87 18.57
N SER A 104 0.56 13.85 19.01
CA SER A 104 1.44 13.95 20.18
C SER A 104 2.63 14.89 19.99
N HIS A 105 3.06 15.06 18.75
CA HIS A 105 4.18 15.94 18.38
C HIS A 105 3.80 16.90 17.27
N MET A 106 4.48 18.03 17.22
CA MET A 106 4.30 19.09 16.23
C MET A 106 5.60 19.32 15.48
N TYR A 107 5.53 19.50 14.16
CA TYR A 107 6.67 19.87 13.35
C TYR A 107 7.16 21.28 13.67
N THR A 108 8.46 21.42 13.90
CA THR A 108 9.13 22.72 14.10
C THR A 108 10.18 23.01 13.02
N ALA A 109 10.69 21.97 12.34
CA ALA A 109 11.52 22.09 11.16
C ALA A 109 11.23 20.99 10.16
N ASP A 110 11.37 21.29 8.86
CA ASP A 110 11.37 20.35 7.74
C ASP A 110 12.38 20.83 6.71
N THR A 111 13.46 20.07 6.54
CA THR A 111 14.60 20.42 5.71
C THR A 111 14.95 19.26 4.77
N THR A 112 15.94 19.46 3.91
CA THR A 112 16.50 18.38 3.08
C THR A 112 17.25 17.31 3.87
N GLU A 113 17.59 17.57 5.12
CA GLU A 113 18.31 16.64 6.00
C GLU A 113 17.37 15.85 6.92
N GLY A 114 16.17 16.37 7.14
CA GLY A 114 15.18 15.72 8.01
C GLY A 114 14.16 16.67 8.60
N ARG A 115 13.37 16.12 9.52
CA ARG A 115 12.32 16.82 10.26
C ARG A 115 12.62 16.82 11.75
N HIS A 116 12.32 17.92 12.40
CA HIS A 116 12.34 18.03 13.86
C HIS A 116 10.93 18.26 14.40
N LEU A 117 10.58 17.48 15.41
CA LEU A 117 9.27 17.52 16.04
C LEU A 117 9.44 17.71 17.56
N VAL A 118 8.54 18.47 18.17
CA VAL A 118 8.49 18.67 19.63
C VAL A 118 7.15 18.20 20.17
N ALA A 119 7.13 17.79 21.43
CA ALA A 119 5.90 17.37 22.11
C ALA A 119 4.84 18.48 22.05
N ASN A 120 3.61 18.10 21.72
CA ASN A 120 2.47 19.01 21.68
C ASN A 120 1.99 19.30 23.11
N PRO A 121 2.12 20.53 23.62
CA PRO A 121 1.71 20.85 24.98
C PRO A 121 0.20 20.74 25.22
N TYR A 122 -0.58 20.63 24.15
CA TYR A 122 -2.04 20.45 24.18
C TYR A 122 -2.47 19.02 23.89
N PHE A 123 -1.53 18.07 23.86
CA PHE A 123 -1.90 16.67 23.62
C PHE A 123 -2.84 16.17 24.70
N HIS A 124 -3.92 15.51 24.28
CA HIS A 124 -5.09 15.22 25.14
C HIS A 124 -4.92 13.99 26.03
N GLN A 125 -3.88 13.19 25.85
CA GLN A 125 -3.70 11.95 26.60
C GLN A 125 -2.82 12.16 27.82
N VAL A 126 -3.21 11.47 28.90
CA VAL A 126 -2.45 11.37 30.14
C VAL A 126 -2.25 9.89 30.49
N ASP A 127 -1.20 9.60 31.24
CA ASP A 127 -0.98 8.27 31.79
C ASP A 127 -1.90 8.01 33.04
N PRO A 128 -1.91 6.77 33.58
CA PRO A 128 -2.71 6.47 34.78
C PRO A 128 -2.36 7.29 36.02
N THR A 129 -1.21 7.95 36.06
CA THR A 129 -0.79 8.83 37.17
C THR A 129 -1.21 10.28 36.98
N GLY A 130 -1.77 10.62 35.80
CA GLY A 130 -2.15 11.97 35.40
C GLY A 130 -1.04 12.78 34.75
N GLN A 131 0.12 12.18 34.45
CA GLN A 131 1.20 12.83 33.70
C GLN A 131 0.82 12.92 32.22
N GLN A 132 0.97 14.12 31.64
CA GLN A 132 0.70 14.30 30.20
C GLN A 132 1.71 13.54 29.32
N LEU A 133 1.19 12.90 28.29
CA LEU A 133 1.97 12.26 27.23
C LEU A 133 2.27 13.29 26.11
N PRO A 134 3.27 13.05 25.25
CA PRO A 134 4.20 11.91 25.22
C PRO A 134 5.33 12.08 26.25
N TYR A 135 6.01 10.98 26.61
CA TYR A 135 7.19 11.05 27.48
C TYR A 135 8.44 11.55 26.75
N ILE A 136 8.61 11.22 25.47
CA ILE A 136 9.69 11.74 24.63
C ILE A 136 9.30 13.14 24.17
N SER A 137 10.10 14.13 24.51
CA SER A 137 9.81 15.55 24.23
C SER A 137 10.18 15.97 22.81
N GLU A 138 11.14 15.31 22.19
CA GLU A 138 11.68 15.68 20.87
C GLU A 138 11.91 14.45 20.02
N GLN A 139 11.68 14.57 18.70
CA GLN A 139 11.94 13.53 17.71
C GLN A 139 12.61 14.13 16.50
N ASP A 140 13.65 13.45 16.02
CA ASP A 140 14.32 13.75 14.75
C ASP A 140 14.08 12.65 13.74
N GLU A 141 13.47 12.98 12.61
CA GLU A 141 13.38 12.12 11.43
C GLU A 141 14.52 12.48 10.48
N VAL A 142 15.59 11.70 10.46
CA VAL A 142 16.77 11.99 9.64
C VAL A 142 16.63 11.32 8.27
N TYR A 143 16.77 12.10 7.20
CA TYR A 143 16.71 11.61 5.82
C TYR A 143 18.07 11.06 5.39
N LYS A 144 18.08 9.78 5.03
CA LYS A 144 19.22 9.09 4.42
C LYS A 144 18.74 8.46 3.12
N ASN A 145 19.05 9.07 1.99
CA ASN A 145 18.61 8.62 0.68
C ASN A 145 19.32 7.33 0.25
N ASP A 146 20.57 7.16 0.65
CA ASP A 146 21.36 5.97 0.39
C ASP A 146 21.04 4.87 1.41
N ASN A 147 20.77 3.65 0.91
CA ASN A 147 20.42 2.50 1.73
C ASN A 147 21.60 1.98 2.58
N GLU A 148 22.83 2.05 2.06
CA GLU A 148 24.03 1.60 2.78
C GLU A 148 24.37 2.55 3.90
N VAL A 149 24.28 3.89 3.65
CA VAL A 149 24.46 4.91 4.68
C VAL A 149 23.41 4.78 5.78
N ARG A 150 22.17 4.50 5.41
CA ARG A 150 21.10 4.25 6.39
C ARG A 150 21.36 3.01 7.23
N LEU A 151 21.77 1.90 6.60
CA LEU A 151 22.12 0.68 7.30
C LEU A 151 23.30 0.88 8.25
N LEU A 152 24.33 1.60 7.81
CA LEU A 152 25.47 1.93 8.65
C LEU A 152 25.09 2.79 9.87
N SER A 153 24.21 3.76 9.71
CA SER A 153 23.69 4.56 10.84
C SER A 153 22.97 3.68 11.89
N ILE A 154 22.21 2.68 11.45
CA ILE A 154 21.57 1.73 12.37
C ILE A 154 22.62 0.87 13.09
N VAL A 155 23.56 0.30 12.35
CA VAL A 155 24.62 -0.56 12.92
C VAL A 155 25.48 0.20 13.92
N ASN A 156 25.67 1.50 13.73
CA ASN A 156 26.39 2.36 14.68
C ASN A 156 25.56 2.77 15.91
N GLY A 157 24.27 2.49 15.95
CA GLY A 157 23.40 2.86 17.06
C GLY A 157 22.85 4.29 17.01
N ASP A 158 22.92 4.95 15.82
CA ASP A 158 22.42 6.33 15.65
C ASP A 158 20.89 6.40 15.45
N VAL A 159 20.19 5.27 15.49
CA VAL A 159 18.74 5.17 15.19
C VAL A 159 18.01 4.46 16.31
N ASP A 160 17.10 5.16 16.98
CA ASP A 160 16.33 4.59 18.09
C ASP A 160 15.23 3.65 17.62
N TYR A 161 14.61 3.93 16.48
CA TYR A 161 13.50 3.12 15.95
C TYR A 161 13.42 3.19 14.41
N LYS A 162 13.29 2.03 13.79
CA LYS A 162 13.03 1.94 12.34
C LYS A 162 12.22 0.70 12.01
N ALA A 163 11.00 0.90 11.50
CA ALA A 163 10.07 -0.19 11.16
C ALA A 163 9.76 -0.27 9.66
N GLN A 164 10.09 0.73 8.88
CA GLN A 164 9.71 0.84 7.48
C GLN A 164 10.95 0.87 6.59
N SER A 165 10.81 0.30 5.37
CA SER A 165 11.84 0.34 4.33
C SER A 165 13.18 -0.31 4.74
N LEU A 166 13.10 -1.34 5.59
CA LEU A 166 14.20 -2.27 5.83
C LEU A 166 13.86 -3.58 5.11
N GLN A 167 14.69 -3.95 4.14
CA GLN A 167 14.51 -5.17 3.38
C GLN A 167 15.17 -6.36 4.08
N LEU A 168 14.69 -7.57 3.84
CA LEU A 168 15.28 -8.79 4.40
C LEU A 168 16.76 -8.95 4.03
N ALA A 169 17.17 -8.48 2.87
CA ALA A 169 18.57 -8.43 2.45
C ALA A 169 19.50 -7.71 3.44
N SER A 170 18.98 -6.77 4.22
CA SER A 170 19.74 -6.08 5.27
C SER A 170 19.79 -6.85 6.59
N ALA A 171 18.99 -7.91 6.76
CA ALA A 171 18.87 -8.62 8.02
C ALA A 171 20.20 -9.21 8.55
N PRO A 172 21.07 -9.84 7.72
CA PRO A 172 22.34 -10.35 8.23
C PRO A 172 23.21 -9.26 8.87
N ALA A 173 23.39 -8.11 8.20
CA ALA A 173 24.19 -7.01 8.73
C ALA A 173 23.53 -6.38 9.98
N LEU A 174 22.20 -6.30 10.02
CA LEU A 174 21.48 -5.81 11.20
C LEU A 174 21.62 -6.75 12.40
N LEU A 175 21.50 -8.07 12.18
CA LEU A 175 21.64 -9.07 13.24
C LEU A 175 23.08 -9.11 13.80
N ASP A 176 24.08 -9.04 12.95
CA ASP A 176 25.48 -9.00 13.34
C ASP A 176 25.84 -7.71 14.09
N GLY A 177 25.22 -6.60 13.73
CA GLY A 177 25.46 -5.28 14.32
C GLY A 177 24.78 -5.01 15.66
N GLN A 178 23.87 -5.88 16.13
CA GLN A 178 23.03 -5.62 17.32
C GLN A 178 23.85 -5.26 18.57
N ALA A 179 24.92 -5.97 18.84
CA ALA A 179 25.76 -5.72 20.03
C ALA A 179 26.52 -4.39 19.93
N GLN A 180 26.99 -4.03 18.73
CA GLN A 180 27.69 -2.77 18.48
C GLN A 180 26.77 -1.58 18.62
N GLY A 181 25.60 -1.61 17.96
CA GLY A 181 24.67 -0.51 17.90
C GLY A 181 23.65 -0.48 19.04
N ASN A 182 23.75 -1.42 20.00
CA ASN A 182 22.82 -1.53 21.15
C ASN A 182 21.34 -1.51 20.78
N TYR A 183 20.96 -2.27 19.76
CA TYR A 183 19.56 -2.40 19.32
C TYR A 183 19.14 -3.87 19.22
N THR A 184 17.84 -4.10 19.10
CA THR A 184 17.23 -5.40 18.84
C THR A 184 16.61 -5.41 17.46
N VAL A 185 16.78 -6.51 16.71
CA VAL A 185 16.13 -6.77 15.42
C VAL A 185 14.94 -7.69 15.64
N ASP A 186 13.76 -7.25 15.22
CA ASP A 186 12.57 -8.10 15.10
C ASP A 186 12.33 -8.42 13.62
N LEU A 187 12.30 -9.70 13.26
CA LEU A 187 11.82 -10.16 11.94
C LEU A 187 10.31 -10.35 12.01
N ARG A 188 9.59 -9.52 11.30
CA ARG A 188 8.12 -9.50 11.31
C ARG A 188 7.55 -9.92 9.97
N PRO A 189 6.36 -10.55 9.94
CA PRO A 189 5.67 -10.82 8.68
C PRO A 189 5.54 -9.54 7.85
N GLU A 190 6.01 -9.59 6.60
CA GLU A 190 5.84 -8.46 5.67
C GLU A 190 4.41 -8.44 5.15
N ILE A 191 3.90 -7.24 4.90
CA ILE A 191 2.58 -7.01 4.31
C ILE A 191 2.67 -6.79 2.80
N THR A 192 3.82 -6.36 2.30
CA THR A 192 4.07 -6.15 0.88
C THR A 192 4.71 -7.41 0.32
N LEU A 193 3.92 -8.21 -0.36
CA LEU A 193 4.39 -9.41 -1.04
C LEU A 193 4.95 -9.05 -2.42
N GLY A 194 5.90 -9.84 -2.92
CA GLY A 194 6.23 -9.85 -4.34
C GLY A 194 5.03 -10.37 -5.14
N VAL A 195 4.19 -9.47 -5.62
CA VAL A 195 2.95 -9.80 -6.34
C VAL A 195 2.98 -9.16 -7.72
N PHE A 196 2.66 -9.96 -8.72
CA PHE A 196 2.54 -9.53 -10.10
C PHE A 196 1.08 -9.60 -10.54
N SER A 197 0.60 -8.60 -11.25
CA SER A 197 -0.72 -8.62 -11.86
C SER A 197 -0.67 -8.00 -13.25
N PHE A 198 -1.17 -8.72 -14.23
CA PHE A 198 -1.21 -8.24 -15.60
C PHE A 198 -2.33 -7.23 -15.79
N ASN A 199 -2.10 -6.26 -16.67
CA ASN A 199 -3.10 -5.26 -17.03
C ASN A 199 -4.19 -5.88 -17.93
N VAL A 200 -5.19 -6.48 -17.31
CA VAL A 200 -6.30 -7.14 -18.00
C VAL A 200 -7.24 -6.19 -18.73
N THR A 201 -7.02 -4.89 -18.60
CA THR A 201 -7.74 -3.83 -19.34
C THR A 201 -6.78 -2.94 -20.13
N HIS A 202 -5.67 -3.50 -20.61
CA HIS A 202 -4.67 -2.78 -21.42
C HIS A 202 -5.29 -2.12 -22.65
N GLU A 203 -4.79 -0.93 -23.04
CA GLU A 203 -5.29 -0.20 -24.22
C GLU A 203 -5.07 -1.00 -25.53
N ASP A 204 -3.91 -1.66 -25.64
CA ASP A 204 -3.62 -2.58 -26.75
C ASP A 204 -4.49 -3.83 -26.61
N GLU A 205 -5.35 -4.05 -27.61
CA GLU A 205 -6.30 -5.15 -27.64
C GLU A 205 -5.65 -6.53 -27.70
N ALA A 206 -4.53 -6.67 -28.42
CA ALA A 206 -3.84 -7.95 -28.54
C ALA A 206 -3.21 -8.35 -27.20
N LYS A 207 -2.56 -7.41 -26.51
CA LYS A 207 -2.08 -7.60 -25.15
C LYS A 207 -3.22 -7.87 -24.17
N ARG A 208 -4.30 -7.07 -24.21
CA ARG A 208 -5.47 -7.23 -23.36
C ARG A 208 -6.09 -8.63 -23.49
N ASN A 209 -6.20 -9.15 -24.70
CA ASN A 209 -6.74 -10.48 -24.95
C ASN A 209 -5.87 -11.58 -24.34
N VAL A 210 -4.55 -11.49 -24.48
CA VAL A 210 -3.60 -12.45 -23.87
C VAL A 210 -3.59 -12.31 -22.35
N PHE A 211 -3.45 -11.11 -21.79
CA PHE A 211 -3.46 -10.91 -20.35
C PHE A 211 -4.79 -11.31 -19.69
N GLY A 212 -5.90 -11.19 -20.44
CA GLY A 212 -7.24 -11.60 -20.05
C GLY A 212 -7.45 -13.12 -20.08
N ASP A 213 -6.63 -13.90 -20.79
CA ASP A 213 -6.75 -15.37 -20.84
C ASP A 213 -6.17 -15.99 -19.55
N ILE A 214 -6.96 -16.81 -18.86
CA ILE A 214 -6.54 -17.46 -17.62
C ILE A 214 -5.33 -18.39 -17.85
N ARG A 215 -5.23 -19.03 -19.02
CA ARG A 215 -4.12 -19.93 -19.37
C ARG A 215 -2.78 -19.16 -19.42
N PHE A 216 -2.79 -17.92 -19.90
CA PHE A 216 -1.61 -17.05 -19.85
C PHE A 216 -1.22 -16.77 -18.41
N ARG A 217 -2.15 -16.33 -17.56
CA ARG A 217 -1.84 -16.03 -16.17
C ARG A 217 -1.41 -17.26 -15.37
N GLU A 218 -2.01 -18.43 -15.66
CA GLU A 218 -1.59 -19.72 -15.08
C GLU A 218 -0.17 -20.06 -15.52
N ALA A 219 0.15 -19.97 -16.81
CA ALA A 219 1.48 -20.19 -17.34
C ALA A 219 2.52 -19.29 -16.65
N MET A 220 2.22 -17.99 -16.53
CA MET A 220 3.11 -17.04 -15.86
C MET A 220 3.28 -17.34 -14.37
N SER A 221 2.26 -17.88 -13.70
CA SER A 221 2.35 -18.27 -12.29
C SER A 221 3.23 -19.51 -12.09
N ILE A 222 2.97 -20.58 -12.86
CA ILE A 222 3.71 -21.84 -12.70
C ILE A 222 5.11 -21.82 -13.35
N ALA A 223 5.44 -20.82 -14.15
CA ALA A 223 6.79 -20.56 -14.63
C ALA A 223 7.72 -20.03 -13.53
N ILE A 224 7.18 -19.48 -12.43
CA ILE A 224 8.00 -18.93 -11.34
C ILE A 224 8.53 -20.05 -10.45
N ASN A 225 9.86 -20.22 -10.40
CA ASN A 225 10.52 -21.10 -9.43
C ASN A 225 10.57 -20.42 -8.05
N ARG A 226 9.48 -20.53 -7.29
CA ARG A 226 9.34 -19.89 -5.99
C ARG A 226 10.30 -20.41 -4.93
N ALA A 227 10.75 -21.64 -5.05
CA ALA A 227 11.76 -22.22 -4.14
C ALA A 227 13.10 -21.51 -4.35
N GLU A 228 13.58 -21.44 -5.59
CA GLU A 228 14.82 -20.73 -5.94
C GLU A 228 14.72 -19.23 -5.62
N LEU A 229 13.57 -18.61 -5.94
CA LEU A 229 13.31 -17.21 -5.59
C LEU A 229 13.41 -16.99 -4.07
N ASN A 230 12.89 -17.92 -3.26
CA ASN A 230 13.01 -17.84 -1.80
C ASN A 230 14.47 -17.98 -1.35
N ASP A 231 15.21 -18.95 -1.89
CA ASP A 231 16.59 -19.17 -1.50
C ASP A 231 17.50 -18.00 -1.90
N VAL A 232 17.36 -17.50 -3.12
CA VAL A 232 18.22 -16.43 -3.67
C VAL A 232 17.79 -15.05 -3.20
N GLY A 233 16.49 -14.77 -3.22
CA GLY A 233 15.95 -13.43 -2.92
C GLY A 233 15.64 -13.22 -1.43
N PHE A 234 15.41 -14.28 -0.67
CA PHE A 234 14.91 -14.20 0.70
C PHE A 234 15.65 -15.14 1.67
N PHE A 235 16.82 -15.65 1.30
CA PHE A 235 17.71 -16.50 2.15
C PHE A 235 17.00 -17.73 2.73
N GLY A 236 15.96 -18.25 2.07
CA GLY A 236 15.14 -19.34 2.57
C GLY A 236 14.18 -18.96 3.72
N GLU A 237 14.15 -17.71 4.16
CA GLU A 237 13.35 -17.25 5.31
C GLU A 237 11.89 -16.97 4.96
N GLY A 238 11.53 -16.97 3.68
CA GLY A 238 10.18 -16.72 3.22
C GLY A 238 9.34 -17.98 3.07
N THR A 239 8.06 -17.79 2.80
CA THR A 239 7.10 -18.85 2.47
C THR A 239 6.55 -18.63 1.07
N PRO A 240 6.87 -19.52 0.10
CA PRO A 240 6.23 -19.52 -1.22
C PRO A 240 4.71 -19.62 -1.10
N GLN A 241 3.99 -18.67 -1.67
CA GLN A 241 2.52 -18.69 -1.61
C GLN A 241 1.86 -17.78 -2.65
N GLN A 242 0.58 -18.04 -2.89
CA GLN A 242 -0.27 -17.19 -3.69
C GLN A 242 -0.78 -15.99 -2.86
N TYR A 243 -1.12 -14.90 -3.56
CA TYR A 243 -1.70 -13.71 -2.93
C TYR A 243 -3.20 -13.93 -2.64
N ILE A 244 -3.61 -13.70 -1.40
CA ILE A 244 -4.99 -13.86 -0.94
C ILE A 244 -5.62 -12.55 -0.39
N GLY A 245 -4.89 -11.43 -0.42
CA GLY A 245 -5.36 -10.13 0.07
C GLY A 245 -5.33 -9.96 1.59
N PHE A 246 -5.31 -11.04 2.36
CA PHE A 246 -5.31 -11.02 3.83
C PHE A 246 -3.94 -11.37 4.44
N SER A 247 -3.55 -10.65 5.48
CA SER A 247 -2.44 -11.01 6.36
C SER A 247 -2.70 -10.48 7.79
N PRO A 248 -2.85 -11.36 8.81
CA PRO A 248 -2.88 -12.82 8.72
C PRO A 248 -4.11 -13.36 7.99
N LYS A 249 -4.00 -14.59 7.46
CA LYS A 249 -5.12 -15.29 6.81
C LYS A 249 -6.25 -15.52 7.82
N PRO A 250 -7.50 -15.09 7.52
CA PRO A 250 -8.65 -15.41 8.35
C PRO A 250 -8.93 -16.90 8.42
N ALA A 251 -9.48 -17.37 9.55
CA ALA A 251 -9.77 -18.78 9.76
C ALA A 251 -10.79 -19.38 8.77
N PHE A 252 -11.66 -18.55 8.19
CA PHE A 252 -12.65 -18.97 7.20
C PHE A 252 -12.08 -19.12 5.78
N VAL A 253 -10.84 -18.66 5.53
CA VAL A 253 -10.18 -18.80 4.23
C VAL A 253 -9.40 -20.12 4.19
N SER A 254 -9.66 -20.96 3.19
CA SER A 254 -8.99 -22.24 3.01
C SER A 254 -7.50 -22.07 2.65
N ASP A 255 -6.65 -22.92 3.22
CA ASP A 255 -5.20 -22.94 2.94
C ASP A 255 -4.89 -23.28 1.47
N LYS A 256 -5.78 -24.03 0.79
CA LYS A 256 -5.60 -24.39 -0.62
C LYS A 256 -5.41 -23.19 -1.55
N TRP A 257 -5.94 -22.02 -1.19
CA TRP A 257 -5.79 -20.81 -2.00
C TRP A 257 -4.39 -20.25 -1.95
N MET A 258 -3.66 -20.47 -0.87
CA MET A 258 -2.27 -20.05 -0.76
C MET A 258 -1.32 -20.91 -1.60
N SER A 259 -1.74 -22.11 -2.00
CA SER A 259 -0.96 -23.03 -2.83
C SER A 259 -1.51 -23.23 -4.25
N HIS A 260 -2.52 -22.44 -4.67
CA HIS A 260 -3.11 -22.56 -6.01
C HIS A 260 -2.12 -22.07 -7.08
N ALA A 261 -1.79 -22.90 -8.07
CA ALA A 261 -0.86 -22.60 -9.16
C ALA A 261 0.48 -22.02 -8.68
N THR A 262 1.03 -22.56 -7.58
CA THR A 262 2.35 -22.17 -7.03
C THR A 262 3.46 -23.17 -7.33
N GLU A 263 3.11 -24.33 -7.90
CA GLU A 263 4.08 -25.30 -8.40
C GLU A 263 4.96 -24.70 -9.50
N PHE A 264 6.20 -25.17 -9.61
CA PHE A 264 7.06 -24.84 -10.73
C PHE A 264 6.94 -25.93 -11.81
N ASP A 265 6.36 -25.57 -12.94
CA ASP A 265 6.18 -26.47 -14.10
C ASP A 265 6.34 -25.69 -15.42
N ALA A 266 7.58 -25.52 -15.86
CA ALA A 266 7.91 -24.84 -17.11
C ALA A 266 7.35 -25.59 -18.33
N ALA A 267 7.23 -26.92 -18.29
CA ALA A 267 6.71 -27.70 -19.41
C ALA A 267 5.20 -27.45 -19.61
N ARG A 268 4.44 -27.43 -18.52
CA ARG A 268 3.01 -27.07 -18.57
C ARG A 268 2.81 -25.60 -18.93
N ALA A 269 3.65 -24.70 -18.43
CA ALA A 269 3.60 -23.28 -18.80
C ALA A 269 3.76 -23.10 -20.31
N ASN A 270 4.75 -23.76 -20.93
CA ASN A 270 4.93 -23.77 -22.39
C ASN A 270 3.71 -24.30 -23.12
N SER A 271 3.11 -25.42 -22.63
CA SER A 271 1.92 -25.99 -23.26
C SER A 271 0.73 -25.02 -23.23
N LEU A 272 0.51 -24.32 -22.11
CA LEU A 272 -0.56 -23.33 -21.98
C LEU A 272 -0.36 -22.14 -22.93
N LEU A 273 0.90 -21.68 -23.08
CA LEU A 273 1.22 -20.61 -24.04
C LEU A 273 1.01 -21.05 -25.49
N ASP A 274 1.36 -22.30 -25.84
CA ASP A 274 1.08 -22.87 -27.16
C ASP A 274 -0.43 -22.98 -27.47
N GLU A 275 -1.23 -23.37 -26.46
CA GLU A 275 -2.70 -23.50 -26.58
C GLU A 275 -3.40 -22.16 -26.88
N ILE A 276 -2.87 -21.04 -26.36
CA ILE A 276 -3.39 -19.70 -26.66
C ILE A 276 -2.82 -19.10 -27.95
N GLY A 277 -1.97 -19.85 -28.66
CA GLY A 277 -1.41 -19.46 -29.94
C GLY A 277 -0.17 -18.56 -29.87
N MET A 278 0.46 -18.40 -28.70
CA MET A 278 1.72 -17.71 -28.55
C MET A 278 2.87 -18.65 -28.97
N LYS A 279 3.60 -18.30 -30.00
CA LYS A 279 4.69 -19.14 -30.57
C LYS A 279 5.84 -18.26 -31.00
N ASP A 280 7.05 -18.77 -30.84
CA ASP A 280 8.25 -18.20 -31.48
C ASP A 280 8.18 -18.49 -32.98
N THR A 281 7.86 -17.49 -33.79
CA THR A 281 7.67 -17.62 -35.23
C THR A 281 8.85 -17.07 -36.03
N ASP A 282 9.70 -16.23 -35.45
CA ASP A 282 10.88 -15.67 -36.09
C ASP A 282 12.20 -16.31 -35.65
N GLY A 283 12.15 -17.18 -34.61
CA GLY A 283 13.29 -17.98 -34.16
C GLY A 283 14.24 -17.21 -33.23
N ASP A 284 13.79 -16.12 -32.61
CA ASP A 284 14.62 -15.33 -31.70
C ASP A 284 14.58 -15.85 -30.23
N GLY A 285 13.80 -16.91 -29.99
CA GLY A 285 13.65 -17.54 -28.68
C GLY A 285 12.50 -16.99 -27.84
N PHE A 286 11.78 -15.99 -28.35
CA PHE A 286 10.62 -15.40 -27.69
C PHE A 286 9.34 -15.60 -28.50
N ARG A 287 8.22 -15.64 -27.79
CA ARG A 287 6.90 -15.90 -28.36
C ARG A 287 6.22 -14.60 -28.78
N GLU A 288 5.66 -14.58 -29.98
CA GLU A 288 4.77 -13.53 -30.43
C GLU A 288 3.36 -13.70 -29.86
N LEU A 289 2.62 -12.60 -29.85
CA LEU A 289 1.16 -12.60 -29.63
C LEU A 289 0.46 -13.41 -30.75
N PRO A 290 -0.75 -13.92 -30.51
CA PRO A 290 -1.49 -14.71 -31.53
C PRO A 290 -1.73 -14.00 -32.87
N ASN A 291 -1.64 -12.67 -32.89
CA ASN A 291 -1.74 -11.86 -34.12
C ASN A 291 -0.39 -11.70 -34.85
N GLY A 292 0.69 -12.25 -34.31
CA GLY A 292 2.05 -12.16 -34.87
C GLY A 292 2.88 -10.98 -34.39
N ASP A 293 2.33 -10.10 -33.55
CA ASP A 293 3.09 -8.97 -33.01
C ASP A 293 4.04 -9.43 -31.89
N LYS A 294 5.20 -8.79 -31.76
CA LYS A 294 6.12 -9.08 -30.67
C LYS A 294 5.54 -8.66 -29.32
N LEU A 295 5.67 -9.55 -28.34
CA LEU A 295 5.36 -9.23 -26.95
C LEU A 295 6.65 -8.96 -26.18
N VAL A 296 6.82 -7.73 -25.69
CA VAL A 296 7.84 -7.39 -24.71
C VAL A 296 7.13 -6.77 -23.52
N LEU A 297 7.17 -7.45 -22.37
CA LEU A 297 6.55 -6.95 -21.14
C LEU A 297 7.37 -5.78 -20.57
N ASN A 298 6.77 -4.64 -20.43
CA ASN A 298 7.35 -3.52 -19.68
C ASN A 298 7.15 -3.74 -18.18
N MET A 299 8.21 -4.16 -17.50
CA MET A 299 8.23 -4.40 -16.04
C MET A 299 8.85 -3.20 -15.32
N SER A 300 8.23 -2.03 -15.44
CA SER A 300 8.62 -0.86 -14.64
C SER A 300 8.20 -1.05 -13.19
N PHE A 301 9.11 -0.85 -12.24
CA PHE A 301 8.87 -1.04 -10.80
C PHE A 301 9.49 0.07 -9.97
N ALA A 302 8.98 0.24 -8.75
CA ALA A 302 9.60 1.09 -7.73
C ALA A 302 10.01 0.22 -6.53
N THR A 303 11.23 0.39 -6.04
CA THR A 303 11.79 -0.42 -4.94
C THR A 303 11.02 -0.31 -3.63
N GLN A 304 10.21 0.72 -3.45
CA GLN A 304 9.27 0.81 -2.33
C GLN A 304 8.12 -0.20 -2.41
N GLY A 305 7.77 -0.68 -3.60
CA GLY A 305 6.66 -1.60 -3.84
C GLY A 305 7.08 -3.05 -3.96
N ILE A 306 8.27 -3.31 -4.51
CA ILE A 306 8.84 -4.65 -4.71
C ILE A 306 10.36 -4.58 -4.82
N ALA A 307 11.06 -5.59 -4.32
CA ALA A 307 12.51 -5.67 -4.47
C ALA A 307 12.92 -5.92 -5.93
N GLY A 308 13.90 -5.16 -6.44
CA GLY A 308 14.38 -5.27 -7.81
C GLY A 308 14.85 -6.68 -8.17
N GLN A 309 15.58 -7.34 -7.27
CA GLN A 309 16.02 -8.73 -7.45
C GLN A 309 14.85 -9.70 -7.70
N THR A 310 13.71 -9.50 -7.03
CA THR A 310 12.49 -10.30 -7.27
C THR A 310 11.96 -10.09 -8.69
N VAL A 311 11.97 -8.84 -9.17
CA VAL A 311 11.48 -8.51 -10.52
C VAL A 311 12.38 -9.10 -11.59
N GLU A 312 13.71 -9.01 -11.40
CA GLU A 312 14.71 -9.54 -12.32
C GLU A 312 14.61 -11.08 -12.42
N LEU A 313 14.54 -11.79 -11.29
CA LEU A 313 14.40 -13.24 -11.29
C LEU A 313 13.11 -13.71 -11.92
N VAL A 314 11.99 -13.05 -11.63
CA VAL A 314 10.70 -13.39 -12.26
C VAL A 314 10.75 -13.10 -13.77
N GLY A 315 11.35 -12.00 -14.19
CA GLY A 315 11.60 -11.72 -15.60
C GLY A 315 12.40 -12.81 -16.31
N GLN A 316 13.42 -13.36 -15.63
CA GLN A 316 14.21 -14.48 -16.14
C GLN A 316 13.38 -15.78 -16.27
N TYR A 317 12.60 -16.14 -15.24
CA TYR A 317 11.72 -17.33 -15.33
C TYR A 317 10.69 -17.21 -16.47
N TRP A 318 10.18 -16.02 -16.73
CA TRP A 318 9.28 -15.78 -17.85
C TRP A 318 10.01 -15.85 -19.21
N ALA A 319 11.25 -15.37 -19.27
CA ALA A 319 12.08 -15.53 -20.46
C ALA A 319 12.39 -17.01 -20.78
N ASP A 320 12.58 -17.86 -19.76
CA ASP A 320 12.81 -19.30 -19.92
C ASP A 320 11.64 -20.06 -20.55
N VAL A 321 10.43 -19.49 -20.50
CA VAL A 321 9.24 -19.99 -21.23
C VAL A 321 8.90 -19.15 -22.47
N GLY A 322 9.83 -18.31 -22.92
CA GLY A 322 9.72 -17.54 -24.15
C GLY A 322 8.92 -16.24 -24.04
N VAL A 323 8.69 -15.70 -22.84
CA VAL A 323 8.02 -14.41 -22.65
C VAL A 323 9.04 -13.33 -22.32
N GLN A 324 9.33 -12.47 -23.30
CA GLN A 324 10.33 -11.42 -23.15
C GLN A 324 9.86 -10.30 -22.20
N SER A 325 10.77 -9.79 -21.39
CA SER A 325 10.51 -8.64 -20.53
C SER A 325 11.68 -7.66 -20.51
N VAL A 326 11.36 -6.38 -20.24
CA VAL A 326 12.34 -5.33 -19.93
C VAL A 326 12.05 -4.81 -18.52
N VAL A 327 13.02 -5.02 -17.64
CA VAL A 327 12.94 -4.57 -16.24
C VAL A 327 13.53 -3.17 -16.13
N LYS A 328 12.79 -2.24 -15.52
CA LYS A 328 13.24 -0.86 -15.33
C LYS A 328 12.82 -0.35 -13.95
N GLU A 329 13.79 0.07 -13.14
CA GLU A 329 13.49 0.83 -11.92
C GLU A 329 13.09 2.26 -12.28
N VAL A 330 12.01 2.75 -11.64
CA VAL A 330 11.48 4.10 -11.80
C VAL A 330 11.18 4.69 -10.41
N THR A 331 11.00 6.01 -10.34
CA THR A 331 10.56 6.63 -9.10
C THR A 331 9.12 6.22 -8.74
N PRO A 332 8.73 6.27 -7.46
CA PRO A 332 7.34 6.01 -7.05
C PRO A 332 6.31 6.88 -7.77
N ASP A 333 6.63 8.14 -8.03
CA ASP A 333 5.72 9.07 -8.71
C ASP A 333 5.60 8.75 -10.20
N GLU A 334 6.69 8.36 -10.86
CA GLU A 334 6.69 7.89 -12.24
C GLU A 334 5.86 6.60 -12.38
N TYR A 335 6.04 5.64 -11.44
CA TYR A 335 5.26 4.41 -11.39
C TYR A 335 3.76 4.69 -11.26
N ARG A 336 3.37 5.55 -10.31
CA ARG A 336 1.97 5.93 -10.06
C ARG A 336 1.35 6.60 -11.29
N SER A 337 2.09 7.51 -11.90
CA SER A 337 1.63 8.22 -13.10
C SER A 337 1.39 7.26 -14.26
N ALA A 338 2.31 6.32 -14.50
CA ALA A 338 2.16 5.30 -15.55
C ALA A 338 0.99 4.36 -15.26
N GLN A 339 0.80 3.95 -14.00
CA GLN A 339 -0.30 3.10 -13.57
C GLN A 339 -1.65 3.80 -13.74
N SER A 340 -1.78 5.06 -13.27
CA SER A 340 -3.01 5.85 -13.40
C SER A 340 -3.37 6.12 -14.85
N ALA A 341 -2.37 6.23 -15.72
CA ALA A 341 -2.55 6.40 -17.17
C ALA A 341 -2.81 5.08 -17.91
N ASN A 342 -2.95 3.94 -17.20
CA ASN A 342 -3.16 2.60 -17.78
C ASN A 342 -2.05 2.15 -18.75
N LYS A 343 -0.79 2.54 -18.48
CA LYS A 343 0.37 2.31 -19.38
C LYS A 343 1.28 1.16 -18.97
N LEU A 344 1.06 0.54 -17.82
CA LEU A 344 1.87 -0.60 -17.38
C LEU A 344 1.31 -1.90 -17.95
N ASP A 345 2.20 -2.80 -18.38
CA ASP A 345 1.82 -4.18 -18.75
C ASP A 345 1.62 -5.04 -17.50
N VAL A 346 2.48 -4.84 -16.49
CA VAL A 346 2.50 -5.60 -15.23
C VAL A 346 2.54 -4.64 -14.06
N MET A 347 1.66 -4.83 -13.09
CA MET A 347 1.62 -4.07 -11.84
C MET A 347 2.22 -4.92 -10.72
N MET A 348 3.08 -4.30 -9.91
CA MET A 348 3.94 -4.99 -8.94
C MET A 348 3.93 -4.39 -7.54
N TRP A 349 3.05 -3.45 -7.26
CA TRP A 349 2.97 -2.82 -5.94
C TRP A 349 1.69 -3.23 -5.24
N ARG A 350 1.78 -4.24 -4.39
CA ARG A 350 0.61 -4.77 -3.70
C ARG A 350 0.95 -5.19 -2.28
N LYS A 351 0.01 -5.01 -1.36
CA LYS A 351 0.11 -5.40 0.04
C LYS A 351 -1.12 -6.19 0.48
N SER A 352 -0.93 -7.03 1.48
CA SER A 352 -2.02 -7.69 2.20
C SER A 352 -2.40 -6.89 3.43
N GLN A 353 -3.62 -7.09 3.94
CA GLN A 353 -4.12 -6.36 5.10
C GLN A 353 -4.82 -7.29 6.10
N PRO A 354 -4.81 -6.94 7.40
CA PRO A 354 -5.66 -7.57 8.37
C PRO A 354 -7.15 -7.42 8.04
N LEU A 355 -7.95 -8.41 8.42
CA LEU A 355 -9.39 -8.43 8.16
C LEU A 355 -10.10 -7.12 8.54
N ALA A 356 -9.76 -6.56 9.70
CA ALA A 356 -10.40 -5.32 10.18
C ALA A 356 -10.20 -4.14 9.20
N ILE A 357 -9.07 -4.09 8.51
CA ILE A 357 -8.76 -3.04 7.52
C ILE A 357 -9.50 -3.31 6.21
N VAL A 358 -9.49 -4.56 5.75
CA VAL A 358 -10.19 -4.96 4.50
C VAL A 358 -11.68 -4.66 4.55
N LEU A 359 -12.30 -4.74 5.72
CA LEU A 359 -13.72 -4.40 5.91
C LEU A 359 -14.05 -2.92 5.65
N GLY A 360 -13.09 -2.04 5.88
CA GLY A 360 -13.24 -0.59 5.65
C GLY A 360 -12.76 -0.13 4.27
N ASN A 361 -12.01 -0.97 3.57
CA ASN A 361 -11.23 -0.58 2.42
C ASN A 361 -11.29 -1.64 1.30
N ASN A 362 -11.65 -1.22 0.10
CA ASN A 362 -11.80 -2.08 -1.10
C ASN A 362 -10.52 -2.22 -1.90
N GLU A 363 -9.47 -1.50 -1.56
CA GLU A 363 -8.27 -1.33 -2.40
C GLU A 363 -7.54 -2.63 -2.75
N LEU A 364 -7.83 -3.72 -2.06
CA LEU A 364 -7.19 -5.03 -2.31
C LEU A 364 -7.85 -5.85 -3.42
N TRP A 365 -8.98 -5.38 -3.95
CA TRP A 365 -9.82 -6.12 -4.89
C TRP A 365 -9.93 -5.44 -6.24
N VAL A 366 -10.35 -6.14 -7.28
CA VAL A 366 -10.62 -5.59 -8.60
C VAL A 366 -12.13 -5.46 -8.84
N PRO A 367 -12.57 -4.50 -9.66
CA PRO A 367 -11.82 -3.38 -10.23
C PRO A 367 -11.31 -2.47 -9.12
N PRO A 368 -10.38 -1.53 -9.38
CA PRO A 368 -9.91 -0.62 -8.35
C PRO A 368 -11.09 0.25 -7.89
N PHE A 369 -11.56 0.02 -6.68
CA PHE A 369 -12.61 0.82 -6.05
C PHE A 369 -12.08 2.16 -5.52
N GLU A 370 -10.78 2.26 -5.35
CA GLU A 370 -10.08 3.46 -4.92
C GLU A 370 -8.89 3.75 -5.83
N ASN A 371 -8.57 5.02 -6.00
CA ASN A 371 -7.44 5.47 -6.81
C ASN A 371 -6.11 5.30 -6.06
N TYR A 372 -5.85 4.11 -5.51
CA TYR A 372 -4.65 3.82 -4.78
C TYR A 372 -3.72 2.87 -5.54
N ILE A 373 -2.42 3.09 -5.41
CA ILE A 373 -1.34 2.43 -6.13
C ILE A 373 -1.35 0.89 -6.06
N GLY A 374 -1.89 0.31 -5.00
CA GLY A 374 -1.86 -1.13 -4.76
C GLY A 374 -2.87 -1.95 -5.55
N VAL A 375 -3.78 -1.35 -6.34
CA VAL A 375 -5.00 -2.04 -6.80
C VAL A 375 -5.41 -1.81 -8.24
N ARG A 376 -4.76 -0.94 -8.97
CA ARG A 376 -5.18 -0.50 -10.31
C ARG A 376 -4.94 -1.54 -11.39
N THR A 377 -5.52 -2.74 -11.24
CA THR A 377 -5.34 -3.85 -12.19
C THR A 377 -6.39 -3.86 -13.30
N GLY A 378 -7.57 -3.32 -13.04
CA GLY A 378 -8.70 -3.28 -13.97
C GLY A 378 -9.23 -1.87 -14.16
N MET A 379 -8.39 -0.93 -14.62
CA MET A 379 -8.73 0.50 -14.72
C MET A 379 -9.98 0.74 -15.56
N LEU A 380 -10.09 0.12 -16.73
CA LEU A 380 -11.24 0.30 -17.59
C LEU A 380 -12.49 -0.42 -17.08
N TRP A 381 -12.34 -1.46 -16.24
CA TRP A 381 -13.47 -2.06 -15.53
C TRP A 381 -14.00 -1.11 -14.45
N ALA A 382 -13.10 -0.43 -13.71
CA ALA A 382 -13.51 0.58 -12.74
C ALA A 382 -14.26 1.72 -13.41
N GLU A 383 -13.73 2.24 -14.53
CA GLU A 383 -14.37 3.28 -15.31
C GLU A 383 -15.78 2.88 -15.78
N TRP A 384 -15.95 1.61 -16.20
CA TRP A 384 -17.27 1.09 -16.59
C TRP A 384 -18.24 1.06 -15.39
N VAL A 385 -17.79 0.59 -14.24
CA VAL A 385 -18.60 0.55 -13.01
C VAL A 385 -19.00 1.96 -12.56
N ASP A 386 -18.04 2.89 -12.50
CA ASP A 386 -18.25 4.25 -12.02
C ASP A 386 -19.15 5.07 -12.95
N SER A 387 -19.06 4.81 -14.26
CA SER A 387 -19.91 5.48 -15.27
C SER A 387 -21.26 4.79 -15.51
N ASN A 388 -21.58 3.72 -14.77
CA ASN A 388 -22.77 2.88 -15.00
C ASN A 388 -22.86 2.37 -16.46
N GLY A 389 -21.74 1.97 -17.02
CA GLY A 389 -21.61 1.40 -18.34
C GLY A 389 -21.47 2.40 -19.49
N ALA A 390 -21.32 3.69 -19.19
CA ALA A 390 -21.16 4.72 -20.23
C ALA A 390 -19.76 4.79 -20.83
N ASN A 391 -18.74 4.47 -20.04
CA ASN A 391 -17.32 4.52 -20.42
C ASN A 391 -16.61 3.25 -19.95
N GLY A 392 -15.37 3.06 -20.39
CA GLY A 392 -14.53 1.93 -20.00
C GLY A 392 -14.84 0.64 -20.75
N VAL A 393 -14.54 -0.49 -20.12
CA VAL A 393 -14.77 -1.84 -20.66
C VAL A 393 -15.65 -2.63 -19.69
N GLU A 394 -16.67 -3.31 -20.21
CA GLU A 394 -17.55 -4.12 -19.39
C GLU A 394 -16.78 -5.27 -18.71
N PRO A 395 -16.82 -5.38 -17.36
CA PRO A 395 -16.19 -6.47 -16.65
C PRO A 395 -16.81 -7.83 -17.02
N PRO A 396 -16.01 -8.91 -17.10
CA PRO A 396 -16.53 -10.25 -17.29
C PRO A 396 -17.36 -10.70 -16.07
N ALA A 397 -18.14 -11.77 -16.25
CA ALA A 397 -19.09 -12.25 -15.23
C ALA A 397 -18.43 -12.49 -13.86
N TYR A 398 -17.27 -13.15 -13.83
CA TYR A 398 -16.57 -13.43 -12.58
C TYR A 398 -16.12 -12.16 -11.83
N VAL A 399 -15.80 -11.07 -12.54
CA VAL A 399 -15.47 -9.77 -11.92
C VAL A 399 -16.73 -9.11 -11.37
N LYS A 400 -17.86 -9.18 -12.08
CA LYS A 400 -19.14 -8.66 -11.58
C LYS A 400 -19.60 -9.41 -10.32
N GLU A 401 -19.40 -10.74 -10.27
CA GLU A 401 -19.63 -11.54 -9.08
C GLU A 401 -18.73 -11.12 -7.93
N LEU A 402 -17.42 -10.92 -8.20
CA LEU A 402 -16.47 -10.44 -7.19
C LEU A 402 -16.88 -9.09 -6.61
N ILE A 403 -17.28 -8.13 -7.45
CA ILE A 403 -17.80 -6.82 -7.01
C ILE A 403 -19.01 -6.99 -6.10
N SER A 404 -19.96 -7.84 -6.50
CA SER A 404 -21.16 -8.11 -5.70
C SER A 404 -20.82 -8.72 -4.34
N ASP A 405 -19.87 -9.67 -4.32
CA ASP A 405 -19.43 -10.34 -3.11
C ASP A 405 -18.68 -9.38 -2.15
N ILE A 406 -17.83 -8.50 -2.68
CA ILE A 406 -17.14 -7.46 -1.90
C ILE A 406 -18.16 -6.57 -1.20
N ASN A 407 -19.13 -6.05 -1.93
CA ASN A 407 -20.16 -5.16 -1.38
C ASN A 407 -20.99 -5.87 -0.29
N ALA A 408 -21.36 -7.13 -0.53
CA ALA A 408 -22.09 -7.94 0.44
C ALA A 408 -21.23 -8.23 1.69
N PHE A 409 -19.97 -8.63 1.50
CA PHE A 409 -19.02 -8.91 2.59
C PHE A 409 -18.81 -7.70 3.52
N GLN A 410 -18.63 -6.51 2.93
CA GLN A 410 -18.43 -5.29 3.71
C GLN A 410 -19.67 -4.83 4.50
N SER A 411 -20.85 -5.34 4.13
CA SER A 411 -22.12 -5.02 4.78
C SER A 411 -22.63 -6.11 5.71
N ALA A 412 -22.06 -7.32 5.63
CA ALA A 412 -22.50 -8.49 6.38
C ALA A 412 -22.08 -8.42 7.87
N ASP A 413 -22.88 -9.03 8.73
CA ASP A 413 -22.53 -9.25 10.13
C ASP A 413 -21.33 -10.20 10.23
N GLN A 414 -20.22 -9.72 10.82
CA GLN A 414 -18.97 -10.48 10.95
C GLN A 414 -19.11 -11.78 11.75
N SER A 415 -20.15 -11.91 12.60
CA SER A 415 -20.43 -13.12 13.36
C SER A 415 -21.22 -14.17 12.55
N SER A 416 -21.77 -13.80 11.40
CA SER A 416 -22.60 -14.67 10.58
C SER A 416 -21.80 -15.70 9.77
N ASP A 417 -22.46 -16.81 9.42
CA ASP A 417 -21.88 -17.76 8.47
C ASP A 417 -21.87 -17.20 7.03
N GLU A 418 -22.80 -16.32 6.69
CA GLU A 418 -22.82 -15.61 5.41
C GLU A 418 -21.54 -14.81 5.20
N PHE A 419 -21.08 -14.06 6.22
CA PHE A 419 -19.83 -13.32 6.17
C PHE A 419 -18.63 -14.21 5.82
N LYS A 420 -18.52 -15.37 6.47
CA LYS A 420 -17.45 -16.35 6.22
C LYS A 420 -17.51 -16.91 4.79
N VAL A 421 -18.70 -17.24 4.33
CA VAL A 421 -18.94 -17.77 2.96
C VAL A 421 -18.59 -16.71 1.92
N LEU A 422 -18.98 -15.46 2.11
CA LEU A 422 -18.64 -14.36 1.22
C LEU A 422 -17.12 -14.12 1.15
N GLY A 423 -16.45 -14.08 2.30
CA GLY A 423 -15.00 -13.88 2.35
C GLY A 423 -14.21 -15.02 1.68
N GLU A 424 -14.60 -16.28 1.89
CA GLU A 424 -14.00 -17.44 1.19
C GLU A 424 -14.26 -17.36 -0.32
N ARG A 425 -15.45 -16.96 -0.75
CA ARG A 425 -15.84 -16.88 -2.16
C ARG A 425 -15.09 -15.75 -2.89
N MET A 426 -14.88 -14.61 -2.25
CA MET A 426 -14.05 -13.53 -2.77
C MET A 426 -12.62 -13.98 -3.02
N VAL A 427 -11.98 -14.61 -2.03
CA VAL A 427 -10.62 -15.13 -2.16
C VAL A 427 -10.56 -16.20 -3.26
N LYS A 428 -11.50 -17.14 -3.26
CA LYS A 428 -11.62 -18.17 -4.31
C LYS A 428 -11.65 -17.53 -5.70
N ASN A 429 -12.57 -16.60 -5.92
CA ASN A 429 -12.76 -15.95 -7.23
C ASN A 429 -11.47 -15.26 -7.69
N MET A 430 -10.84 -14.46 -6.82
CA MET A 430 -9.62 -13.75 -7.14
C MET A 430 -8.45 -14.70 -7.46
N VAL A 431 -8.30 -15.77 -6.68
CA VAL A 431 -7.17 -16.71 -6.80
C VAL A 431 -7.38 -17.68 -7.98
N GLU A 432 -8.57 -18.26 -8.17
CA GLU A 432 -8.85 -19.16 -9.30
C GLU A 432 -8.70 -18.43 -10.66
N ASN A 433 -8.98 -17.13 -10.68
CA ASN A 433 -8.78 -16.32 -11.88
C ASN A 433 -7.36 -15.72 -11.97
N LEU A 434 -6.46 -16.00 -11.02
CA LEU A 434 -5.09 -15.49 -10.99
C LEU A 434 -4.98 -14.00 -11.35
N LEU A 435 -5.88 -13.21 -10.77
CA LEU A 435 -5.85 -11.75 -10.95
C LEU A 435 -4.57 -11.15 -10.37
N PHE A 436 -4.01 -11.85 -9.39
CA PHE A 436 -2.75 -11.53 -8.73
C PHE A 436 -1.92 -12.79 -8.58
N ILE A 437 -0.66 -12.74 -8.96
CA ILE A 437 0.30 -13.84 -8.86
C ILE A 437 1.25 -13.55 -7.71
N GLY A 438 1.07 -14.26 -6.60
CA GLY A 438 1.96 -14.19 -5.44
C GLY A 438 3.26 -14.96 -5.67
N THR A 439 4.32 -14.54 -5.01
CA THR A 439 5.63 -15.19 -5.07
C THR A 439 6.03 -15.78 -3.71
N VAL A 440 6.67 -14.97 -2.87
CA VAL A 440 7.18 -15.37 -1.55
C VAL A 440 6.72 -14.36 -0.52
N ASN A 441 6.16 -14.83 0.58
CA ASN A 441 5.87 -14.03 1.75
C ASN A 441 7.06 -14.11 2.71
N ALA A 442 7.87 -13.06 2.74
CA ALA A 442 9.06 -13.00 3.54
C ALA A 442 8.90 -12.05 4.73
N PRO A 443 9.62 -12.27 5.84
CA PRO A 443 9.65 -11.31 6.93
C PRO A 443 10.45 -10.06 6.53
N ALA A 444 10.16 -8.94 7.19
CA ALA A 444 10.95 -7.72 7.10
C ALA A 444 11.53 -7.36 8.47
N PRO A 445 12.79 -6.89 8.53
CA PRO A 445 13.38 -6.45 9.77
C PRO A 445 12.79 -5.14 10.25
N MET A 446 12.68 -5.02 11.56
CA MET A 446 12.45 -3.79 12.30
C MET A 446 13.50 -3.70 13.39
N ILE A 447 13.97 -2.50 13.70
CA ILE A 447 14.88 -2.29 14.83
C ILE A 447 14.29 -1.34 15.86
N HIS A 448 14.64 -1.58 17.10
CA HIS A 448 14.49 -0.62 18.18
C HIS A 448 15.73 -0.63 19.06
N HIS A 449 16.16 0.57 19.49
CA HIS A 449 17.30 0.70 20.39
C HIS A 449 16.96 0.10 21.77
N ASN A 450 17.93 -0.53 22.43
CA ASN A 450 17.69 -1.20 23.72
C ASN A 450 17.40 -0.24 24.87
N ASN A 451 17.77 1.04 24.71
CA ASN A 451 17.40 2.10 25.64
C ASN A 451 15.97 2.61 25.45
N LEU A 452 15.32 2.27 24.32
CA LEU A 452 13.91 2.59 24.11
C LEU A 452 13.05 1.64 24.95
N LYS A 453 12.43 2.18 26.00
CA LYS A 453 11.64 1.41 26.95
C LYS A 453 10.15 1.54 26.67
N ASN A 454 9.39 0.63 27.29
CA ASN A 454 7.96 0.48 27.09
C ASN A 454 7.55 0.13 25.65
N PHE A 455 8.52 -0.29 24.86
CA PHE A 455 8.30 -0.83 23.52
C PHE A 455 7.78 -2.27 23.61
N THR A 456 6.76 -2.60 22.83
CA THR A 456 6.22 -3.95 22.71
C THR A 456 6.12 -4.31 21.23
N SER A 457 6.78 -5.38 20.82
CA SER A 457 6.68 -5.89 19.45
C SER A 457 5.32 -6.54 19.20
N PHE A 458 4.76 -6.29 18.04
CA PHE A 458 3.49 -6.89 17.58
C PHE A 458 3.77 -7.93 16.50
N LYS A 459 3.06 -9.07 16.60
CA LYS A 459 3.16 -10.16 15.63
C LYS A 459 2.38 -9.88 14.34
N THR A 460 1.32 -9.08 14.41
CA THR A 460 0.53 -8.69 13.26
C THR A 460 1.01 -7.35 12.75
N HIS A 461 1.35 -7.30 11.47
CA HIS A 461 1.82 -6.10 10.82
C HIS A 461 0.77 -5.60 9.84
N SER A 462 0.56 -4.29 9.80
CA SER A 462 -0.31 -3.60 8.86
C SER A 462 0.29 -2.26 8.49
N TYR A 463 0.17 -1.86 7.24
CA TYR A 463 0.65 -0.54 6.78
C TYR A 463 -0.02 0.59 7.57
N GLU A 464 -1.29 0.46 7.88
CA GLU A 464 -2.09 1.45 8.60
C GLU A 464 -1.67 1.59 10.07
N TYR A 465 -1.09 0.53 10.67
CA TYR A 465 -0.74 0.50 12.09
C TYR A 465 0.75 0.30 12.36
N TYR A 466 1.58 0.02 11.37
CA TYR A 466 2.96 -0.41 11.61
C TYR A 466 3.91 0.71 12.06
N ARG A 467 3.52 1.96 11.91
CA ARG A 467 4.42 3.07 12.24
C ARG A 467 4.63 3.17 13.73
N THR A 468 3.67 3.72 14.47
CA THR A 468 3.83 3.94 15.92
C THR A 468 2.59 3.63 16.72
N TYR A 469 1.40 3.66 16.13
CA TYR A 469 0.14 3.55 16.87
C TYR A 469 -0.03 2.23 17.64
N PRO A 470 0.22 1.03 17.09
CA PRO A 470 0.07 -0.21 17.81
C PRO A 470 1.06 -0.35 18.94
N TYR A 471 2.20 0.32 18.86
CA TYR A 471 3.28 0.26 19.82
C TYR A 471 3.15 1.28 20.94
N ARG A 472 2.10 2.12 20.93
CA ARG A 472 1.87 3.18 21.92
C ARG A 472 3.07 4.11 22.08
N ALA A 473 3.62 4.61 20.98
CA ALA A 473 4.84 5.43 20.98
C ALA A 473 4.81 6.64 21.89
N THR A 474 3.61 7.16 22.22
CA THR A 474 3.46 8.24 23.19
C THR A 474 3.88 7.86 24.62
N GLN A 475 3.98 6.56 24.91
CA GLN A 475 4.41 6.01 26.21
C GLN A 475 5.85 5.48 26.18
N TRP A 476 6.55 5.60 25.07
CA TRP A 476 7.96 5.25 25.01
C TRP A 476 8.80 6.28 25.76
N TRP A 477 9.90 5.81 26.32
CA TRP A 477 10.89 6.67 26.95
C TRP A 477 12.29 6.09 26.76
N LEU A 478 13.30 6.97 26.85
CA LEU A 478 14.70 6.58 26.73
C LEU A 478 15.31 6.42 28.13
N ASP A 479 15.97 5.29 28.35
CA ASP A 479 16.74 5.00 29.55
C ASP A 479 18.17 5.54 29.30
N GLU A 480 18.53 6.65 29.94
CA GLU A 480 19.82 7.34 29.79
C GLU A 480 20.96 6.63 30.55
#